data_183e02cbe588a3fc4c027390e6e316fc
#
_entry.id   183e02cbe588a3fc4c027390e6e316fc
#
_cell.length_a   1.000
_cell.length_b   1.000
_cell.length_c   1.000
_cell.angle_alpha   90.00
_cell.angle_beta   90.00
_cell.angle_gamma   90.00
#
_symmetry.space_group_name_H-M   'P 1'
#
loop_
_entity.id
_entity.type
_entity.pdbx_description
1 polymer ?
#
loop_
_entity_poly.entity_id
_entity_poly.type
_entity_poly.pdbx_seq_one_letter_code
_entity_poly.pdbx_strand_id
1 'polypeptide(L)' 'MEYQEAAKRLAAFAICTEAVPVSCEQCPAYQEGEDRKKQQKACNEMMEPEKIGEAIEVVREYEKKQAAEAPENVSN' A
#
# COMPACT_ATOMS: atom_id res chain seq x y z
N MET A 1 3.46 9.61 7.50
CA MET A 1 3.21 8.97 6.20
C MET A 1 1.88 9.45 5.66
N GLU A 2 1.87 9.87 4.42
CA GLU A 2 0.65 10.31 3.80
C GLU A 2 -0.20 9.13 3.33
N TYR A 3 -1.48 9.38 3.15
CA TYR A 3 -2.41 8.32 2.75
C TYR A 3 -1.99 7.67 1.43
N GLN A 4 -1.57 8.46 0.45
CA GLN A 4 -1.18 7.89 -0.84
C GLN A 4 0.00 6.95 -0.72
N GLU A 5 0.97 7.32 0.09
CA GLU A 5 2.12 6.46 0.32
C GLU A 5 1.69 5.19 1.05
N ALA A 6 0.82 5.34 2.05
CA ALA A 6 0.33 4.18 2.80
C ALA A 6 -0.41 3.22 1.88
N ALA A 7 -1.25 3.75 1.01
CA ALA A 7 -2.00 2.92 0.08
C ALA A 7 -1.08 2.16 -0.87
N LYS A 8 -0.02 2.81 -1.34
CA LYS A 8 0.95 2.15 -2.22
C LYS A 8 1.68 1.02 -1.51
N ARG A 9 2.06 1.26 -0.26
CA ARG A 9 2.75 0.22 0.51
C ARG A 9 1.85 -0.99 0.74
N LEU A 10 0.59 -0.76 1.06
CA LEU A 10 -0.33 -1.86 1.28
C LEU A 10 -0.65 -2.59 -0.02
N ALA A 11 -0.73 -1.88 -1.14
CA ALA A 11 -0.91 -2.52 -2.43
C ALA A 11 0.28 -3.41 -2.77
N ALA A 12 1.50 -2.91 -2.54
CA ALA A 12 2.69 -3.70 -2.78
C ALA A 12 2.71 -4.94 -1.89
N PHE A 13 2.32 -4.78 -0.64
CA PHE A 13 2.25 -5.91 0.28
C PHE A 13 1.30 -6.97 -0.23
N ALA A 14 0.11 -6.57 -0.68
CA ALA A 14 -0.88 -7.50 -1.18
C ALA A 14 -0.38 -8.25 -2.42
N ILE A 15 0.32 -7.55 -3.30
CA ILE A 15 0.84 -8.17 -4.52
C ILE A 15 1.98 -9.13 -4.19
N CYS A 16 2.90 -8.70 -3.33
CA CYS A 16 4.04 -9.54 -2.98
C CYS A 16 3.65 -10.80 -2.22
N THR A 17 2.60 -10.72 -1.42
CA THR A 17 2.14 -11.88 -0.67
C THR A 17 1.11 -12.69 -1.44
N GLU A 18 0.87 -12.32 -2.70
CA GLU A 18 -0.07 -13.01 -3.57
C GLU A 18 -1.50 -13.01 -3.05
N ALA A 19 -1.82 -12.02 -2.23
CA ALA A 19 -3.18 -11.86 -1.76
C ALA A 19 -4.11 -11.44 -2.89
N VAL A 20 -3.55 -10.82 -3.93
CA VAL A 20 -4.30 -10.49 -5.13
C VAL A 20 -3.59 -11.11 -6.33
N PRO A 21 -4.35 -11.54 -7.34
CA PRO A 21 -3.77 -12.27 -8.48
C PRO A 21 -3.26 -11.32 -9.57
N VAL A 22 -2.26 -10.53 -9.23
CA VAL A 22 -1.63 -9.64 -10.21
C VAL A 22 -0.13 -9.87 -10.21
N SER A 23 0.52 -9.45 -11.28
CA SER A 23 1.95 -9.68 -11.43
C SER A 23 2.75 -8.59 -10.73
N CYS A 24 4.03 -8.89 -10.51
CA CYS A 24 4.92 -7.90 -9.89
C CYS A 24 5.05 -6.64 -10.72
N GLU A 25 4.81 -6.73 -12.02
CA GLU A 25 4.88 -5.55 -12.88
C GLU A 25 3.85 -4.50 -12.50
N GLN A 26 2.78 -4.89 -11.84
CA GLN A 26 1.75 -3.97 -11.40
C GLN A 26 1.98 -3.48 -9.98
N CYS A 27 3.03 -3.96 -9.34
CA CYS A 27 3.36 -3.55 -7.98
C CYS A 27 3.91 -2.13 -7.95
N PRO A 28 3.48 -1.29 -7.03
CA PRO A 28 4.01 0.08 -6.94
C PRO A 28 5.51 0.14 -6.69
N ALA A 29 6.11 -0.94 -6.18
CA ALA A 29 7.56 -0.98 -5.97
C ALA A 29 8.33 -1.40 -7.22
N TYR A 30 7.63 -1.82 -8.26
CA TYR A 30 8.30 -2.28 -9.47
C TYR A 30 8.94 -1.11 -10.21
N GLN A 31 10.19 -1.32 -10.63
CA GLN A 31 10.93 -0.30 -11.36
C GLN A 31 11.41 -0.89 -12.68
N GLU A 32 10.74 -0.52 -13.75
CA GLU A 32 11.07 -1.03 -15.06
C GLU A 32 12.46 -0.58 -15.46
N GLY A 33 13.24 -1.52 -16.01
CA GLY A 33 14.58 -1.21 -16.49
C GLY A 33 15.66 -1.28 -15.43
N GLU A 34 15.30 -1.48 -14.18
CA GLU A 34 16.29 -1.59 -13.11
C GLU A 34 16.81 -3.02 -13.00
N ASP A 35 18.03 -3.17 -12.49
CA ASP A 35 18.57 -4.51 -12.32
C ASP A 35 17.91 -5.19 -11.11
N ARG A 36 18.17 -6.48 -10.98
CA ARG A 36 17.52 -7.29 -9.96
C ARG A 36 17.83 -6.81 -8.54
N LYS A 37 19.06 -6.39 -8.29
CA LYS A 37 19.44 -5.94 -6.95
C LYS A 37 18.71 -4.67 -6.56
N LYS A 38 18.62 -3.72 -7.47
CA LYS A 38 17.92 -2.47 -7.22
C LYS A 38 16.43 -2.71 -7.05
N GLN A 39 15.88 -3.60 -7.87
CA GLN A 39 14.47 -3.94 -7.75
C GLN A 39 14.19 -4.59 -6.41
N GLN A 40 15.04 -5.50 -5.96
CA GLN A 40 14.85 -6.15 -4.68
C GLN A 40 14.95 -5.16 -3.53
N LYS A 41 15.89 -4.23 -3.62
CA LYS A 41 16.02 -3.20 -2.59
C LYS A 41 14.76 -2.34 -2.51
N ALA A 42 14.22 -1.95 -3.66
CA ALA A 42 13.01 -1.15 -3.69
C ALA A 42 11.83 -1.93 -3.07
N CYS A 43 11.71 -3.20 -3.39
CA CYS A 43 10.67 -4.04 -2.83
C CYS A 43 10.83 -4.16 -1.31
N ASN A 44 12.04 -4.39 -0.84
CA ASN A 44 12.30 -4.53 0.59
C ASN A 44 11.96 -3.25 1.34
N GLU A 45 12.33 -2.11 0.79
CA GLU A 45 12.02 -0.83 1.42
C GLU A 45 10.52 -0.59 1.47
N MET A 46 9.82 -0.93 0.41
CA MET A 46 8.37 -0.76 0.34
C MET A 46 7.67 -1.66 1.35
N MET A 47 8.25 -2.84 1.60
CA MET A 47 7.62 -3.87 2.42
C MET A 47 8.16 -3.93 3.85
N GLU A 48 8.89 -2.92 4.28
CA GLU A 48 9.44 -2.89 5.63
C GLU A 48 8.33 -3.04 6.66
N PRO A 49 8.43 -4.02 7.59
CA PRO A 49 7.33 -4.30 8.51
C PRO A 49 6.84 -3.12 9.32
N GLU A 50 7.78 -2.28 9.79
CA GLU A 50 7.39 -1.10 10.56
C GLU A 50 6.60 -0.13 9.69
N LYS A 51 6.99 0.01 8.44
CA LYS A 51 6.31 0.91 7.53
C LYS A 51 4.96 0.37 7.11
N ILE A 52 4.85 -0.94 6.97
CA ILE A 52 3.56 -1.55 6.67
C ILE A 52 2.59 -1.34 7.83
N GLY A 53 3.06 -1.51 9.07
CA GLY A 53 2.23 -1.25 10.23
C GLY A 53 1.76 0.19 10.29
N GLU A 54 2.67 1.11 10.02
CA GLU A 54 2.33 2.54 9.97
C GLU A 54 1.32 2.83 8.88
N ALA A 55 1.49 2.18 7.72
CA ALA A 55 0.57 2.37 6.61
C ALA A 55 -0.84 1.91 6.96
N ILE A 56 -0.94 0.80 7.66
CA ILE A 56 -2.25 0.31 8.10
C ILE A 56 -2.93 1.34 9.00
N GLU A 57 -2.20 1.91 9.93
CA GLU A 57 -2.77 2.91 10.82
C GLU A 57 -3.18 4.17 10.07
N VAL A 58 -2.38 4.61 9.12
CA VAL A 58 -2.70 5.79 8.33
C VAL A 58 -4.01 5.57 7.55
N VAL A 59 -4.16 4.39 6.93
CA VAL A 59 -5.36 4.09 6.18
C VAL A 59 -6.57 4.00 7.11
N ARG A 60 -6.41 3.40 8.27
CA ARG A 60 -7.49 3.29 9.23
C ARG A 60 -7.97 4.67 9.70
N GLU A 61 -7.03 5.55 9.99
CA GLU A 61 -7.38 6.90 10.43
C GLU A 61 -8.08 7.65 9.31
N TYR A 62 -7.61 7.48 8.09
CA TYR A 62 -8.25 8.11 6.94
C TYR A 62 -9.68 7.62 6.78
N GLU A 63 -9.90 6.32 6.90
CA GLU A 63 -11.23 5.75 6.76
C GLU A 63 -12.17 6.21 7.88
N LYS A 64 -11.67 6.32 9.10
CA LYS A 64 -12.47 6.84 10.19
C LYS A 64 -12.90 8.27 9.93
N LYS A 65 -11.97 9.07 9.42
CA LYS A 65 -12.25 10.45 9.10
C LYS A 65 -13.29 10.57 8.02
N GLN A 66 -13.18 9.74 6.99
CA GLN A 66 -14.16 9.74 5.92
C GLN A 66 -15.53 9.30 6.43
N ALA A 67 -15.56 8.30 7.28
CA ALA A 67 -16.82 7.83 7.85
C ALA A 67 -17.46 8.90 8.71
N ALA A 68 -16.66 9.64 9.46
CA ALA A 68 -17.19 10.70 10.32
C ALA A 68 -17.72 11.87 9.53
N GLU A 69 -17.11 12.14 8.38
CA GLU A 69 -17.52 13.25 7.53
C GLU A 69 -18.58 12.86 6.50
N ALA A 70 -18.72 11.57 6.25
CA ALA A 70 -19.66 11.09 5.26
C ALA A 70 -21.10 11.28 5.73
N PRO A 71 -22.00 11.66 4.85
CA PRO A 71 -23.39 11.76 5.23
C PRO A 71 -23.95 10.39 5.56
N GLU A 72 -24.85 10.35 6.49
CA GLU A 72 -25.43 9.09 6.92
C GLU A 72 -26.22 8.41 5.81
N ASN A 73 -26.59 9.12 4.82
CA ASN A 73 -27.32 8.51 3.74
C ASN A 73 -26.54 7.45 3.02
N VAL A 74 -25.31 7.36 3.27
CA VAL A 74 -24.48 6.34 2.68
C VAL A 74 -25.01 4.97 3.01
N SER A 75 -25.67 4.86 4.06
CA SER A 75 -26.16 3.56 4.38
C SER A 75 -27.21 3.16 3.43
N ASN A 76 -27.60 3.07 3.10
CA ASN A 76 -28.58 2.55 2.34
C ASN A 76 -28.87 1.58 2.42
#